data_5d825f680c1c09a38da6ce90976c8c95
#
_entry.id   5d825f680c1c09a38da6ce90976c8c95
#
_cell.length_a   1.000
_cell.length_b   1.000
_cell.length_c   1.000
_cell.angle_alpha   90.00
_cell.angle_beta   90.00
_cell.angle_gamma   90.00
#
_symmetry.space_group_name_H-M   'P 1'
#
loop_
_entity.id
_entity.type
_entity.pdbx_description
1 polymer ?
#
loop_
_entity_poly.entity_id
_entity_poly.type
_entity_poly.pdbx_seq_one_letter_code
_entity_poly.pdbx_strand_id
1 'polypeptide(L)'
;FKDGPLALGMHKRGSFYDIVTVENCQIVDEDFRKILSVTLAYFREQNITYYHKLRHTGYLRHLLVRKAVKTGEILVDLVTTTQTDFPGIAGAQMDEVESTLNNVQENAFAGTEEELLEGWKAALLAADYKGIMTGILHTRNDNVADTVTNEGTDVLYGQDFFYEELLGLRFKITPFSF
;
A
#
# COMPACT_ATOMS: atom_id res chain seq x y z
N PHE A 1 -11.87 -7.52 19.12
CA PHE A 1 -11.06 -7.61 17.89
C PHE A 1 -9.60 -7.62 18.32
N LYS A 2 -8.87 -8.68 18.00
CA LYS A 2 -7.44 -8.77 18.29
C LYS A 2 -6.68 -8.10 17.15
N ASP A 3 -5.73 -7.24 17.48
CA ASP A 3 -4.76 -6.74 16.53
C ASP A 3 -3.98 -7.94 16.00
N GLY A 4 -4.11 -8.20 14.69
CA GLY A 4 -3.41 -9.26 14.00
C GLY A 4 -2.12 -8.71 13.34
N PRO A 5 -1.26 -9.60 12.81
CA PRO A 5 -0.12 -9.16 12.03
C PRO A 5 -0.59 -8.42 10.78
N LEU A 6 0.28 -7.52 10.25
CA LEU A 6 0.00 -6.85 8.99
C LEU A 6 -0.34 -7.88 7.90
N ALA A 7 -1.50 -7.70 7.27
CA ALA A 7 -1.97 -8.54 6.16
C ALA A 7 -2.35 -7.64 4.97
N LEU A 8 -2.09 -8.13 3.78
CA LEU A 8 -2.44 -7.45 2.53
C LEU A 8 -3.14 -8.47 1.62
N GLY A 9 -4.35 -8.14 1.16
CA GLY A 9 -5.13 -9.06 0.36
C GLY A 9 -6.59 -8.67 0.24
N MET A 10 -7.48 -9.66 0.35
CA MET A 10 -8.92 -9.49 0.16
C MET A 10 -9.66 -9.69 1.48
N HIS A 11 -10.82 -9.06 1.60
CA HIS A 11 -11.70 -9.31 2.73
C HIS A 11 -12.10 -10.77 2.82
N LYS A 12 -12.03 -11.35 4.01
CA LYS A 12 -12.57 -12.67 4.29
C LYS A 12 -14.08 -12.67 4.08
N ARG A 13 -14.60 -13.70 3.41
CA ARG A 13 -16.04 -13.84 3.21
C ARG A 13 -16.79 -13.78 4.53
N GLY A 14 -17.77 -12.88 4.62
CA GLY A 14 -18.59 -12.67 5.82
C GLY A 14 -17.95 -11.82 6.91
N SER A 15 -16.78 -11.22 6.65
CA SER A 15 -16.14 -10.29 7.58
C SER A 15 -15.84 -8.96 6.87
N PHE A 16 -16.07 -7.84 7.56
CA PHE A 16 -15.70 -6.50 7.10
C PHE A 16 -14.30 -6.07 7.57
N TYR A 17 -13.68 -6.84 8.46
CA TYR A 17 -12.43 -6.46 9.14
C TYR A 17 -11.28 -7.42 8.86
N ASP A 18 -11.59 -8.70 8.62
CA ASP A 18 -10.55 -9.71 8.43
C ASP A 18 -10.04 -9.68 6.99
N ILE A 19 -8.71 -9.57 6.83
CA ILE A 19 -8.04 -9.65 5.54
C ILE A 19 -7.36 -11.02 5.41
N VAL A 20 -7.55 -11.65 4.28
CA VAL A 20 -6.84 -12.88 3.88
C VAL A 20 -5.76 -12.51 2.88
N THR A 21 -4.51 -12.80 3.20
CA THR A 21 -3.40 -12.62 2.27
C THR A 21 -3.52 -13.60 1.11
N VAL A 22 -3.47 -13.08 -0.13
CA VAL A 22 -3.80 -13.85 -1.35
C VAL A 22 -2.59 -14.07 -2.26
N GLU A 23 -1.42 -14.30 -1.69
CA GLU A 23 -0.15 -14.53 -2.42
C GLU A 23 -0.23 -15.69 -3.42
N ASN A 24 -1.04 -16.71 -3.14
CA ASN A 24 -1.20 -17.91 -3.96
C ASN A 24 -2.52 -17.92 -4.77
N CYS A 25 -3.17 -16.79 -4.95
CA CYS A 25 -4.43 -16.73 -5.70
C CYS A 25 -4.21 -17.10 -7.17
N GLN A 26 -4.91 -18.14 -7.65
CA GLN A 26 -4.74 -18.68 -9.01
C GLN A 26 -5.46 -17.86 -10.09
N ILE A 27 -6.41 -17.03 -9.71
CA ILE A 27 -7.20 -16.21 -10.66
C ILE A 27 -6.65 -14.79 -10.83
N VAL A 28 -5.68 -14.38 -9.99
CA VAL A 28 -5.05 -13.07 -10.05
C VAL A 28 -3.75 -13.17 -10.83
N ASP A 29 -3.47 -12.17 -11.67
CA ASP A 29 -2.24 -12.05 -12.45
C ASP A 29 -1.00 -12.23 -11.55
N GLU A 30 0.03 -12.88 -12.08
CA GLU A 30 1.24 -13.21 -11.34
C GLU A 30 1.99 -11.95 -10.87
N ASP A 31 2.00 -10.88 -11.69
CA ASP A 31 2.61 -9.61 -11.32
C ASP A 31 1.90 -8.98 -10.12
N PHE A 32 0.56 -9.08 -10.04
CA PHE A 32 -0.20 -8.56 -8.89
C PHE A 32 0.16 -9.31 -7.61
N ARG A 33 0.29 -10.65 -7.67
CA ARG A 33 0.71 -11.45 -6.52
C ARG A 33 2.12 -11.07 -6.07
N LYS A 34 3.01 -10.85 -7.02
CA LYS A 34 4.40 -10.45 -6.74
C LYS A 34 4.49 -9.07 -6.10
N ILE A 35 3.76 -8.08 -6.65
CA ILE A 35 3.65 -6.73 -6.07
C ILE A 35 3.11 -6.80 -4.64
N LEU A 36 2.06 -7.59 -4.41
CA LEU A 36 1.49 -7.81 -3.08
C LEU A 36 2.53 -8.39 -2.12
N SER A 37 3.24 -9.45 -2.51
CA SER A 37 4.24 -10.11 -1.66
C SER A 37 5.41 -9.20 -1.33
N VAL A 38 5.93 -8.46 -2.32
CA VAL A 38 7.02 -7.49 -2.11
C VAL A 38 6.59 -6.38 -1.16
N THR A 39 5.41 -5.80 -1.40
CA THR A 39 4.86 -4.72 -0.57
C THR A 39 4.64 -5.18 0.88
N LEU A 40 4.02 -6.35 1.05
CA LEU A 40 3.74 -6.89 2.38
C LEU A 40 5.02 -7.23 3.15
N ALA A 41 6.01 -7.85 2.48
CA ALA A 41 7.29 -8.17 3.08
C ALA A 41 8.02 -6.90 3.54
N TYR A 42 8.09 -5.89 2.67
CA TYR A 42 8.73 -4.62 2.98
C TYR A 42 8.12 -3.95 4.22
N PHE A 43 6.81 -3.72 4.24
CA PHE A 43 6.18 -3.02 5.37
C PHE A 43 6.14 -3.84 6.67
N ARG A 44 6.16 -5.17 6.58
CA ARG A 44 6.34 -6.04 7.76
C ARG A 44 7.73 -5.88 8.37
N GLU A 45 8.77 -5.85 7.53
CA GLU A 45 10.16 -5.64 7.97
C GLU A 45 10.33 -4.29 8.65
N GLN A 46 9.66 -3.26 8.15
CA GLN A 46 9.67 -1.91 8.71
C GLN A 46 8.73 -1.75 9.92
N ASN A 47 7.97 -2.78 10.32
CA ASN A 47 6.97 -2.74 11.40
C ASN A 47 5.90 -1.64 11.24
N ILE A 48 5.54 -1.31 10.00
CA ILE A 48 4.54 -0.28 9.71
C ILE A 48 3.12 -0.83 9.95
N THR A 49 2.28 -0.02 10.60
CA THR A 49 0.92 -0.40 10.98
C THR A 49 -0.10 -0.11 9.89
N TYR A 50 -1.18 -0.90 9.86
CA TYR A 50 -2.34 -0.64 9.00
C TYR A 50 -3.33 0.30 9.70
N TYR A 51 -4.14 0.99 8.90
CA TYR A 51 -5.24 1.83 9.39
C TYR A 51 -6.35 0.98 10.01
N HIS A 52 -6.61 1.22 11.29
CA HIS A 52 -7.63 0.51 12.05
C HIS A 52 -8.97 1.23 11.95
N LYS A 53 -9.93 0.67 11.20
CA LYS A 53 -11.22 1.28 10.86
C LYS A 53 -12.08 1.72 12.06
N LEU A 54 -11.94 1.10 13.23
CA LEU A 54 -12.71 1.45 14.44
C LEU A 54 -12.00 2.51 15.29
N ARG A 55 -10.67 2.52 15.30
CA ARG A 55 -9.87 3.48 16.08
C ARG A 55 -9.52 4.72 15.26
N HIS A 56 -9.67 4.64 13.95
CA HIS A 56 -9.27 5.67 12.98
C HIS A 56 -7.80 6.07 13.09
N THR A 57 -6.94 5.09 13.40
CA THR A 57 -5.50 5.27 13.57
C THR A 57 -4.72 4.27 12.74
N GLY A 58 -3.52 4.64 12.31
CA GLY A 58 -2.60 3.81 11.52
C GLY A 58 -2.37 4.37 10.12
N TYR A 59 -1.38 3.84 9.42
CA TYR A 59 -0.86 4.43 8.19
C TYR A 59 -1.36 3.74 6.92
N LEU A 60 -1.10 2.43 6.75
CA LEU A 60 -1.38 1.70 5.52
C LEU A 60 -2.88 1.44 5.33
N ARG A 61 -3.44 1.80 4.18
CA ARG A 61 -4.87 1.62 3.88
C ARG A 61 -5.14 0.65 2.74
N HIS A 62 -4.68 0.97 1.53
CA HIS A 62 -4.95 0.17 0.34
C HIS A 62 -3.73 0.09 -0.56
N LEU A 63 -3.66 -0.96 -1.35
CA LEU A 63 -2.75 -1.11 -2.48
C LEU A 63 -3.59 -1.30 -3.74
N LEU A 64 -3.52 -0.34 -4.65
CA LEU A 64 -4.16 -0.43 -5.96
C LEU A 64 -3.12 -0.87 -6.97
N VAL A 65 -3.45 -1.91 -7.74
CA VAL A 65 -2.60 -2.37 -8.84
C VAL A 65 -3.44 -2.46 -10.10
N ARG A 66 -2.95 -1.86 -11.17
CA ARG A 66 -3.56 -1.93 -12.49
C ARG A 66 -2.54 -2.41 -13.50
N LYS A 67 -2.98 -3.21 -14.47
CA LYS A 67 -2.14 -3.70 -15.55
C LYS A 67 -2.90 -3.66 -16.86
N ALA A 68 -2.29 -3.08 -17.86
CA ALA A 68 -2.80 -3.11 -19.23
C ALA A 68 -2.68 -4.52 -19.81
N VAL A 69 -3.74 -5.01 -20.42
CA VAL A 69 -3.76 -6.35 -21.02
C VAL A 69 -2.94 -6.39 -22.32
N LYS A 70 -3.00 -5.33 -23.10
CA LYS A 70 -2.32 -5.27 -24.41
C LYS A 70 -0.87 -4.81 -24.32
N THR A 71 -0.60 -3.76 -23.54
CA THR A 71 0.75 -3.18 -23.46
C THR A 71 1.59 -3.81 -22.35
N GLY A 72 0.95 -4.45 -21.35
CA GLY A 72 1.63 -5.01 -20.19
C GLY A 72 2.11 -3.95 -19.18
N GLU A 73 1.73 -2.68 -19.37
CA GLU A 73 2.08 -1.59 -18.46
C GLU A 73 1.43 -1.77 -17.11
N ILE A 74 2.20 -1.55 -16.02
CA ILE A 74 1.77 -1.73 -14.63
C ILE A 74 1.81 -0.38 -13.91
N LEU A 75 0.74 -0.08 -13.19
CA LEU A 75 0.61 1.07 -12.32
C LEU A 75 0.28 0.59 -10.91
N VAL A 76 1.08 1.04 -9.93
CA VAL A 76 0.90 0.70 -8.52
C VAL A 76 0.68 1.98 -7.73
N ASP A 77 -0.32 1.99 -6.86
CA ASP A 77 -0.63 3.13 -5.99
C ASP A 77 -0.82 2.65 -4.56
N LEU A 78 0.03 3.14 -3.65
CA LEU A 78 -0.10 2.93 -2.22
C LEU A 78 -0.96 4.03 -1.62
N VAL A 79 -2.05 3.64 -0.99
CA VAL A 79 -2.93 4.58 -0.28
C VAL A 79 -2.67 4.51 1.21
N THR A 80 -2.37 5.66 1.81
CA THR A 80 -2.09 5.77 3.25
C THR A 80 -2.93 6.88 3.87
N THR A 81 -2.88 6.99 5.19
CA THR A 81 -3.30 8.20 5.90
C THR A 81 -2.16 9.21 5.96
N THR A 82 -2.42 10.43 6.43
CA THR A 82 -1.39 11.42 6.78
C THR A 82 -0.86 11.23 8.20
N GLN A 83 -1.33 10.20 8.93
CA GLN A 83 -0.88 9.90 10.30
C GLN A 83 0.50 9.24 10.26
N THR A 84 1.54 10.04 10.49
CA THR A 84 2.94 9.60 10.53
C THR A 84 3.50 9.50 11.95
N ASP A 85 2.66 9.71 12.96
CA ASP A 85 2.98 9.73 14.40
C ASP A 85 2.86 8.35 15.08
N PHE A 86 2.85 7.27 14.32
CA PHE A 86 2.92 5.92 14.88
C PHE A 86 4.38 5.52 15.21
N PRO A 87 4.59 4.62 16.18
CA PRO A 87 5.94 4.19 16.55
C PRO A 87 6.70 3.67 15.34
N GLY A 88 7.78 4.35 14.98
CA GLY A 88 8.64 3.97 13.87
C GLY A 88 8.87 5.03 12.80
N ILE A 89 8.15 6.16 12.77
CA ILE A 89 8.52 7.31 11.93
C ILE A 89 9.02 8.44 12.83
N ALA A 90 10.21 8.97 12.52
CA ALA A 90 10.81 10.08 13.28
C ALA A 90 9.95 11.34 13.13
N GLY A 91 9.43 11.86 14.25
CA GLY A 91 8.58 13.06 14.31
C GLY A 91 7.36 12.92 15.22
N ALA A 92 7.02 11.73 15.68
CA ALA A 92 5.96 11.53 16.66
C ALA A 92 6.35 12.16 18.00
N GLN A 93 5.62 13.21 18.44
CA GLN A 93 5.70 13.69 19.82
C GLN A 93 4.94 12.67 20.68
N MET A 94 5.67 11.89 21.46
CA MET A 94 5.09 10.99 22.44
C MET A 94 4.61 11.81 23.64
N ASP A 95 3.30 11.87 23.87
CA ASP A 95 2.78 12.27 25.16
C ASP A 95 3.13 11.20 26.20
N GLU A 96 3.70 11.63 27.34
CA GLU A 96 4.30 10.80 28.41
C GLU A 96 3.31 9.99 29.26
N VAL A 97 2.26 9.42 28.69
CA VAL A 97 1.26 8.64 29.45
C VAL A 97 1.04 7.28 28.81
N GLU A 98 2.01 6.38 28.86
CA GLU A 98 1.80 4.92 28.98
C GLU A 98 3.12 4.14 28.96
N SER A 99 3.88 4.27 30.03
CA SER A 99 5.17 3.55 30.21
C SER A 99 5.01 2.15 30.85
N THR A 100 4.01 1.34 30.47
CA THR A 100 3.82 0.02 31.11
C THR A 100 3.54 -1.16 30.19
N LEU A 101 3.93 -1.10 28.90
CA LEU A 101 3.97 -2.30 28.05
C LEU A 101 5.32 -2.42 27.34
N ASN A 102 6.36 -2.63 28.14
CA ASN A 102 7.68 -3.02 27.65
C ASN A 102 7.60 -4.39 26.99
N ASN A 103 7.72 -4.47 25.67
CA ASN A 103 8.36 -5.57 24.89
C ASN A 103 8.08 -5.59 23.38
N VAL A 104 7.67 -4.50 22.71
CA VAL A 104 7.40 -4.51 21.24
C VAL A 104 8.19 -3.44 20.46
N GLN A 105 9.17 -2.76 21.04
CA GLN A 105 9.80 -1.57 20.44
C GLN A 105 11.22 -1.72 19.90
N GLU A 106 11.80 -2.91 19.77
CA GLU A 106 13.21 -3.03 19.34
C GLU A 106 13.44 -2.91 17.82
N ASN A 107 12.42 -2.86 16.97
CA ASN A 107 12.59 -2.79 15.51
C ASN A 107 11.61 -1.81 14.81
N ALA A 108 11.30 -0.69 15.42
CA ALA A 108 10.48 0.33 14.76
C ALA A 108 11.32 1.07 13.68
N PHE A 109 10.71 1.36 12.54
CA PHE A 109 11.35 2.15 11.48
C PHE A 109 11.76 3.52 12.02
N ALA A 110 13.04 3.87 11.92
CA ALA A 110 13.62 5.10 12.45
C ALA A 110 13.99 6.07 11.30
N GLY A 111 13.04 6.37 10.41
CA GLY A 111 13.25 7.24 9.26
C GLY A 111 12.08 8.18 9.03
N THR A 112 12.13 8.92 7.93
CA THR A 112 11.04 9.78 7.46
C THR A 112 10.05 9.02 6.57
N GLU A 113 8.84 9.56 6.35
CA GLU A 113 7.90 9.02 5.37
C GLU A 113 8.54 8.91 3.98
N GLU A 114 9.32 9.92 3.58
CA GLU A 114 10.01 9.93 2.30
C GLU A 114 10.99 8.76 2.17
N GLU A 115 11.80 8.50 3.19
CA GLU A 115 12.74 7.36 3.20
C GLU A 115 12.00 6.02 3.17
N LEU A 116 10.86 5.90 3.87
CA LEU A 116 10.02 4.72 3.86
C LEU A 116 9.48 4.45 2.45
N LEU A 117 8.94 5.47 1.79
CA LEU A 117 8.36 5.35 0.44
C LEU A 117 9.43 5.11 -0.62
N GLU A 118 10.62 5.73 -0.49
CA GLU A 118 11.76 5.48 -1.37
C GLU A 118 12.24 4.02 -1.25
N GLY A 119 12.34 3.49 -0.03
CA GLY A 119 12.69 2.09 0.18
C GLY A 119 11.65 1.12 -0.41
N TRP A 120 10.35 1.40 -0.24
CA TRP A 120 9.29 0.61 -0.86
C TRP A 120 9.36 0.66 -2.39
N LYS A 121 9.54 1.84 -2.97
CA LYS A 121 9.74 2.02 -4.42
C LYS A 121 10.93 1.19 -4.91
N ALA A 122 12.06 1.28 -4.22
CA ALA A 122 13.27 0.51 -4.56
C ALA A 122 13.01 -1.00 -4.51
N ALA A 123 12.29 -1.50 -3.50
CA ALA A 123 11.93 -2.91 -3.38
C ALA A 123 11.04 -3.37 -4.56
N LEU A 124 10.07 -2.56 -4.97
CA LEU A 124 9.24 -2.85 -6.14
C LEU A 124 10.06 -2.88 -7.44
N LEU A 125 10.94 -1.90 -7.65
CA LEU A 125 11.75 -1.82 -8.87
C LEU A 125 12.83 -2.91 -8.95
N ALA A 126 13.26 -3.45 -7.82
CA ALA A 126 14.21 -4.57 -7.78
C ALA A 126 13.57 -5.93 -8.12
N ALA A 127 12.25 -6.04 -8.09
CA ALA A 127 11.55 -7.27 -8.41
C ALA A 127 11.36 -7.41 -9.94
N ASP A 128 11.32 -8.67 -10.38
CA ASP A 128 11.17 -9.01 -11.80
C ASP A 128 9.70 -9.29 -12.14
N TYR A 129 9.12 -8.58 -13.09
CA TYR A 129 7.73 -8.68 -13.53
C TYR A 129 7.65 -9.14 -14.98
N LYS A 130 6.52 -9.77 -15.36
CA LYS A 130 6.21 -10.05 -16.77
C LYS A 130 5.81 -8.80 -17.53
N GLY A 131 5.14 -7.87 -16.84
CA GLY A 131 4.78 -6.57 -17.36
C GLY A 131 5.87 -5.51 -17.13
N ILE A 132 5.57 -4.28 -17.49
CA ILE A 132 6.48 -3.12 -17.41
C ILE A 132 5.98 -2.19 -16.30
N MET A 133 6.77 -1.98 -15.26
CA MET A 133 6.45 -1.00 -14.22
C MET A 133 6.50 0.40 -14.82
N THR A 134 5.33 1.01 -15.01
CA THR A 134 5.16 2.32 -15.67
C THR A 134 5.04 3.45 -14.66
N GLY A 135 4.44 3.16 -13.50
CA GLY A 135 4.31 4.15 -12.44
C GLY A 135 4.14 3.52 -11.06
N ILE A 136 4.73 4.20 -10.07
CA ILE A 136 4.54 3.93 -8.64
C ILE A 136 4.10 5.23 -8.00
N LEU A 137 2.97 5.20 -7.32
CA LEU A 137 2.29 6.36 -6.78
C LEU A 137 2.08 6.21 -5.27
N HIS A 138 1.90 7.34 -4.61
CA HIS A 138 1.47 7.42 -3.23
C HIS A 138 0.30 8.38 -3.11
N THR A 139 -0.86 7.87 -2.70
CA THR A 139 -2.09 8.64 -2.52
C THR A 139 -2.42 8.78 -1.03
N ARG A 140 -2.71 10.01 -0.60
CA ARG A 140 -3.18 10.29 0.76
C ARG A 140 -4.70 10.19 0.80
N ASN A 141 -5.21 9.58 1.87
CA ASN A 141 -6.64 9.41 2.11
C ASN A 141 -6.93 9.33 3.61
N ASP A 142 -7.42 10.43 4.20
CA ASP A 142 -7.82 10.51 5.61
C ASP A 142 -9.32 10.30 5.81
N ASN A 143 -10.07 9.98 4.76
CA ASN A 143 -11.49 9.73 4.87
C ASN A 143 -11.78 8.60 5.86
N VAL A 144 -12.70 8.83 6.79
CA VAL A 144 -13.12 7.83 7.77
C VAL A 144 -13.84 6.64 7.11
N ALA A 145 -14.54 6.90 6.00
CA ALA A 145 -15.17 5.85 5.21
C ALA A 145 -14.12 4.97 4.48
N ASP A 146 -14.49 3.72 4.21
CA ASP A 146 -13.64 2.76 3.49
C ASP A 146 -13.62 3.01 1.96
N THR A 147 -13.79 4.25 1.58
CA THR A 147 -13.72 4.71 0.18
C THR A 147 -12.32 5.26 -0.09
N VAL A 148 -11.74 4.88 -1.21
CA VAL A 148 -10.49 5.49 -1.67
C VAL A 148 -10.82 6.85 -2.27
N THR A 149 -10.53 7.91 -1.50
CA THR A 149 -10.64 9.30 -1.94
C THR A 149 -9.24 9.82 -2.23
N ASN A 150 -9.07 10.51 -3.34
CA ASN A 150 -7.79 11.14 -3.67
C ASN A 150 -7.72 12.52 -2.99
N GLU A 151 -6.97 12.61 -1.90
CA GLU A 151 -6.68 13.85 -1.18
C GLU A 151 -5.27 14.39 -1.49
N GLY A 152 -4.62 13.81 -2.49
CA GLY A 152 -3.30 14.16 -3.01
C GLY A 152 -2.54 12.92 -3.42
N THR A 153 -2.01 12.90 -4.64
CA THR A 153 -1.20 11.81 -5.18
C THR A 153 0.16 12.33 -5.61
N ASP A 154 1.21 11.73 -5.08
CA ASP A 154 2.58 11.96 -5.48
C ASP A 154 3.05 10.84 -6.42
N VAL A 155 3.81 11.20 -7.46
CA VAL A 155 4.44 10.24 -8.37
C VAL A 155 5.83 9.91 -7.85
N LEU A 156 6.00 8.72 -7.29
CA LEU A 156 7.29 8.24 -6.78
C LEU A 156 8.21 7.73 -7.90
N TYR A 157 7.61 7.19 -8.96
CA TYR A 157 8.33 6.69 -10.13
C TYR A 157 7.47 6.78 -11.39
N GLY A 158 8.08 7.14 -12.52
CA GLY A 158 7.46 7.10 -13.84
C GLY A 158 6.32 8.10 -14.01
N GLN A 159 5.12 7.60 -14.28
CA GLN A 159 3.93 8.41 -14.58
C GLN A 159 2.69 7.89 -13.85
N ASP A 160 1.64 8.73 -13.77
CA ASP A 160 0.38 8.44 -13.08
C ASP A 160 -0.69 7.79 -13.98
N PHE A 161 -0.31 7.28 -15.13
CA PHE A 161 -1.21 6.64 -16.09
C PHE A 161 -0.50 5.59 -16.94
N PHE A 162 -1.30 4.75 -17.59
CA PHE A 162 -0.87 3.95 -18.73
C PHE A 162 -1.91 4.00 -19.85
N TYR A 163 -1.60 3.38 -20.97
CA TYR A 163 -2.55 3.25 -22.08
C TYR A 163 -3.01 1.80 -22.24
N GLU A 164 -4.31 1.63 -22.41
CA GLU A 164 -4.92 0.36 -22.81
C GLU A 164 -5.54 0.49 -24.18
N GLU A 165 -5.58 -0.60 -24.93
CA GLU A 165 -6.20 -0.66 -26.25
C GLU A 165 -7.36 -1.64 -26.26
N LEU A 166 -8.55 -1.16 -26.64
CA LEU A 166 -9.74 -1.95 -26.78
C LEU A 166 -10.49 -1.59 -28.06
N LEU A 167 -10.77 -2.58 -28.90
CA LEU A 167 -11.50 -2.41 -30.18
C LEU A 167 -10.89 -1.35 -31.10
N GLY A 168 -9.57 -1.22 -31.12
CA GLY A 168 -8.85 -0.21 -31.93
C GLY A 168 -8.85 1.20 -31.33
N LEU A 169 -9.41 1.39 -30.15
CA LEU A 169 -9.39 2.65 -29.41
C LEU A 169 -8.33 2.61 -28.31
N ARG A 170 -7.68 3.74 -28.09
CA ARG A 170 -6.66 3.92 -27.06
C ARG A 170 -7.23 4.70 -25.88
N PHE A 171 -7.17 4.12 -24.70
CA PHE A 171 -7.67 4.70 -23.45
C PHE A 171 -6.53 5.08 -22.52
N LYS A 172 -6.55 6.30 -22.00
CA LYS A 172 -5.68 6.70 -20.90
C LYS A 172 -6.30 6.25 -19.60
N ILE A 173 -5.60 5.39 -18.84
CA ILE A 173 -6.03 4.83 -17.58
C ILE A 173 -5.19 5.42 -16.44
N THR A 174 -5.85 5.98 -15.44
CA THR A 174 -5.25 6.46 -14.19
C THR A 174 -5.62 5.52 -13.04
N PRO A 175 -5.05 5.64 -11.83
CA PRO A 175 -5.40 4.78 -10.69
C PRO A 175 -6.89 4.71 -10.42
N PHE A 176 -7.60 5.84 -10.58
CA PHE A 176 -9.03 6.00 -10.27
C PHE A 176 -9.93 6.01 -11.50
N SER A 177 -9.45 5.61 -12.67
CA SER A 177 -10.30 5.43 -13.86
C SER A 177 -11.23 4.23 -13.68
N PHE A 178 -12.52 4.42 -13.97
CA PHE A 178 -13.57 3.41 -13.93
C PHE A 178 -14.28 3.32 -15.29
#